data_69e42dca6b972131e260d48ec8064649
#
_entry.id   69e42dca6b972131e260d48ec8064649
#
_cell.length_a   1.000
_cell.length_b   1.000
_cell.length_c   1.000
_cell.angle_alpha   90.00
_cell.angle_beta   90.00
_cell.angle_gamma   90.00
#
_symmetry.space_group_name_H-M   'P 1'
#
loop_
_entity.id
_entity.type
_entity.pdbx_description
1 polymer ?
#
loop_
_entity_poly.entity_id
_entity_poly.type
_entity_poly.pdbx_seq_one_letter_code
_entity_poly.pdbx_strand_id
1 'polypeptide(L)'
;MKSGRARRLPENGLQEAVSLALALPNLEVVGSEVVRVVKARAGSLFGSGKIEELRTRFAELEIDLVLVDGPVSPIQQRNLERDWKVKLLDRTGLILEIFADRARTREGVLQVELAALSYQRTRLVRAWTHLERQRGGLGFVGGPGETQIESDRRAIDDEVAKIKRQLSKVVKTRELHRAARRKIPFPIVALVGYTNAGKSTLFNRMTGAEVLAKDMLFATLDPTMRGVTLPSGRKVILSDTVGFISDLPTQLVAAFRATLEEVLEADLILHVRDISHPETEEQAQDVGDILDSLGVDDDVPMFEVWNKIDMLSAATREALQVQDARTPGIYATSALTGEGLDGLLNAISETLDEERIETTMLLPFTDGKPRAWLHDAGVVTSEVAEQDGYQITVSWTKRQQAAFAQL
;
A
#
# COMPACT_ATOMS: atom_id res chain seq x y z
N MET A 1 26.91 -3.70 -2.19
CA MET A 1 27.22 -2.37 -1.60
C MET A 1 25.93 -1.55 -1.78
N LYS A 2 25.17 -1.31 -0.70
CA LYS A 2 23.97 -0.48 -0.76
C LYS A 2 24.43 0.96 -0.96
N SER A 3 24.08 1.56 -2.08
CA SER A 3 24.30 2.99 -2.38
C SER A 3 23.71 3.82 -1.24
N GLY A 4 24.44 4.86 -0.82
CA GLY A 4 24.07 5.66 0.34
C GLY A 4 22.71 6.34 0.14
N ARG A 5 21.68 5.80 0.79
CA ARG A 5 20.43 6.52 1.03
C ARG A 5 20.80 7.85 1.71
N ALA A 6 20.32 8.95 1.16
CA ALA A 6 20.34 10.23 1.87
C ALA A 6 19.72 9.97 3.25
N ARG A 7 20.45 10.30 4.31
CA ARG A 7 19.99 10.05 5.68
C ARG A 7 18.85 11.02 5.93
N ARG A 8 17.64 10.53 6.16
CA ARG A 8 16.50 11.35 6.55
C ARG A 8 16.87 12.26 7.71
N LEU A 9 16.35 13.46 7.69
CA LEU A 9 16.54 14.39 8.81
C LEU A 9 15.83 13.82 10.05
N PRO A 10 16.51 13.79 11.22
CA PRO A 10 15.90 13.24 12.44
C PRO A 10 14.58 13.92 12.83
N GLU A 11 14.43 15.20 12.50
CA GLU A 11 13.23 15.98 12.75
C GLU A 11 12.03 15.49 11.94
N ASN A 12 12.24 15.14 10.66
CA ASN A 12 11.20 14.59 9.78
C ASN A 12 10.80 13.19 10.24
N GLY A 13 11.78 12.36 10.65
CA GLY A 13 11.51 11.05 11.26
C GLY A 13 10.69 11.18 12.54
N LEU A 14 10.96 12.18 13.38
CA LEU A 14 10.19 12.45 14.59
C LEU A 14 8.75 12.86 14.27
N GLN A 15 8.54 13.73 13.27
CA GLN A 15 7.20 14.12 12.83
C GLN A 15 6.40 12.93 12.29
N GLU A 16 7.04 12.06 11.52
CA GLU A 16 6.41 10.82 11.03
C GLU A 16 6.03 9.90 12.20
N ALA A 17 6.92 9.72 13.20
CA ALA A 17 6.65 8.91 14.39
C ALA A 17 5.48 9.44 15.22
N VAL A 18 5.40 10.77 15.39
CA VAL A 18 4.26 11.43 16.05
C VAL A 18 2.97 11.22 15.26
N SER A 19 3.02 11.37 13.95
CA SER A 19 1.86 11.12 13.07
C SER A 19 1.39 9.67 13.10
N LEU A 20 2.32 8.70 13.24
CA LEU A 20 1.99 7.29 13.48
C LEU A 20 1.27 7.10 14.81
N ALA A 21 1.75 7.70 15.88
CA ALA A 21 1.10 7.62 17.19
C ALA A 21 -0.33 8.16 17.15
N LEU A 22 -0.52 9.33 16.52
CA LEU A 22 -1.82 9.98 16.37
C LEU A 22 -2.78 9.24 15.43
N ALA A 23 -2.28 8.28 14.65
CA ALA A 23 -3.15 7.41 13.85
C ALA A 23 -3.99 6.44 14.70
N LEU A 24 -3.60 6.18 15.95
CA LEU A 24 -4.41 5.43 16.91
C LEU A 24 -5.37 6.35 17.68
N PRO A 25 -6.68 6.05 17.71
CA PRO A 25 -7.71 6.98 18.20
C PRO A 25 -7.66 7.26 19.69
N ASN A 26 -6.96 6.43 20.48
CA ASN A 26 -6.94 6.51 21.94
C ASN A 26 -5.58 6.91 22.50
N LEU A 27 -4.69 7.48 21.68
CA LEU A 27 -3.38 7.96 22.10
C LEU A 27 -3.32 9.48 22.09
N GLU A 28 -2.79 10.03 23.16
CA GLU A 28 -2.40 11.43 23.29
C GLU A 28 -0.87 11.51 23.35
N VAL A 29 -0.28 12.29 22.46
CA VAL A 29 1.18 12.50 22.44
C VAL A 29 1.55 13.64 23.37
N VAL A 30 2.00 13.31 24.59
CA VAL A 30 2.39 14.27 25.63
C VAL A 30 3.78 14.88 25.35
N GLY A 31 4.63 14.16 24.63
CA GLY A 31 5.97 14.66 24.28
C GLY A 31 6.67 13.78 23.25
N SER A 32 7.60 14.38 22.53
CA SER A 32 8.42 13.69 21.55
C SER A 32 9.83 14.30 21.55
N GLU A 33 10.85 13.46 21.34
CA GLU A 33 12.23 13.92 21.26
C GLU A 33 13.10 13.02 20.40
N VAL A 34 14.14 13.59 19.78
CA VAL A 34 15.19 12.84 19.08
C VAL A 34 16.30 12.49 20.07
N VAL A 35 16.51 11.18 20.29
CA VAL A 35 17.58 10.68 21.15
C VAL A 35 18.77 10.21 20.30
N ARG A 36 19.90 10.88 20.40
CA ARG A 36 21.12 10.48 19.70
C ARG A 36 21.75 9.27 20.37
N VAL A 37 21.71 8.12 19.67
CA VAL A 37 22.34 6.87 20.12
C VAL A 37 23.65 6.68 19.38
N VAL A 38 24.79 6.97 20.03
CA VAL A 38 26.13 6.80 19.44
C VAL A 38 26.46 5.32 19.26
N LYS A 39 26.12 4.49 20.26
CA LYS A 39 26.26 3.03 20.22
C LYS A 39 25.11 2.39 20.98
N ALA A 40 24.27 1.64 20.25
CA ALA A 40 23.18 0.89 20.87
C ALA A 40 23.73 -0.17 21.84
N ARG A 41 23.25 -0.16 23.08
CA ARG A 41 23.61 -1.19 24.08
C ARG A 41 22.71 -2.41 23.90
N ALA A 42 23.31 -3.60 23.96
CA ALA A 42 22.59 -4.85 23.74
C ALA A 42 21.43 -5.07 24.73
N GLY A 43 21.58 -4.63 25.97
CA GLY A 43 20.57 -4.84 27.03
C GLY A 43 19.61 -3.68 27.25
N SER A 44 19.93 -2.46 26.81
CA SER A 44 19.16 -1.27 27.22
C SER A 44 18.95 -0.23 26.11
N LEU A 45 19.47 -0.44 24.91
CA LEU A 45 19.44 0.49 23.78
C LEU A 45 20.17 1.81 24.08
N PHE A 46 19.76 2.52 25.13
CA PHE A 46 20.25 3.83 25.57
C PHE A 46 21.38 3.72 26.62
N GLY A 47 22.08 4.82 26.84
CA GLY A 47 23.01 4.96 27.96
C GLY A 47 22.29 5.10 29.32
N SER A 48 22.94 4.69 30.42
CA SER A 48 22.34 4.70 31.76
C SER A 48 21.84 6.09 32.20
N GLY A 49 22.59 7.17 31.89
CA GLY A 49 22.16 8.53 32.21
C GLY A 49 20.87 8.95 31.47
N LYS A 50 20.73 8.58 30.17
CA LYS A 50 19.51 8.88 29.43
C LYS A 50 18.32 8.05 29.92
N ILE A 51 18.54 6.80 30.34
CA ILE A 51 17.51 5.97 30.93
C ILE A 51 16.95 6.58 32.22
N GLU A 52 17.83 7.08 33.08
CA GLU A 52 17.44 7.72 34.35
C GLU A 52 16.72 9.06 34.12
N GLU A 53 17.22 9.89 33.19
CA GLU A 53 16.57 11.14 32.78
C GLU A 53 15.14 10.87 32.27
N LEU A 54 14.98 9.91 31.34
CA LEU A 54 13.69 9.53 30.80
C LEU A 54 12.76 8.93 31.87
N ARG A 55 13.30 8.13 32.81
CA ARG A 55 12.51 7.56 33.92
C ARG A 55 11.89 8.66 34.76
N THR A 56 12.66 9.69 35.13
CA THR A 56 12.18 10.82 35.93
C THR A 56 11.09 11.58 35.15
N ARG A 57 11.34 11.89 33.89
CA ARG A 57 10.41 12.62 33.04
C ARG A 57 9.10 11.86 32.81
N PHE A 58 9.17 10.54 32.58
CA PHE A 58 7.97 9.71 32.39
C PHE A 58 7.11 9.62 33.66
N ALA A 59 7.75 9.59 34.83
CA ALA A 59 7.03 9.60 36.11
C ALA A 59 6.38 10.99 36.37
N GLU A 60 7.05 12.11 36.04
CA GLU A 60 6.51 13.46 36.18
C GLU A 60 5.32 13.73 35.24
N LEU A 61 5.35 13.16 34.05
CA LEU A 61 4.30 13.33 33.03
C LEU A 61 3.24 12.24 33.07
N GLU A 62 3.31 11.32 34.02
CA GLU A 62 2.37 10.18 34.17
C GLU A 62 2.18 9.38 32.86
N ILE A 63 3.30 9.05 32.20
CA ILE A 63 3.29 8.35 30.89
C ILE A 63 2.88 6.89 31.07
N ASP A 64 1.88 6.44 30.30
CA ASP A 64 1.43 5.05 30.24
C ASP A 64 2.19 4.22 29.18
N LEU A 65 2.56 4.85 28.06
CA LEU A 65 3.14 4.22 26.90
C LEU A 65 4.30 5.03 26.33
N VAL A 66 5.40 4.35 26.04
CA VAL A 66 6.53 4.91 25.29
C VAL A 66 6.62 4.26 23.93
N LEU A 67 6.70 5.08 22.88
CA LEU A 67 6.92 4.65 21.50
C LEU A 67 8.38 4.88 21.13
N VAL A 68 9.05 3.86 20.63
CA VAL A 68 10.42 3.97 20.11
C VAL A 68 10.40 3.79 18.60
N ASP A 69 10.70 4.85 17.86
CA ASP A 69 10.74 4.83 16.41
C ASP A 69 12.02 4.15 15.90
N GLY A 70 12.01 2.82 15.93
CA GLY A 70 13.11 1.97 15.51
C GLY A 70 13.02 0.56 16.11
N PRO A 71 13.92 -0.34 15.71
CA PRO A 71 13.91 -1.71 16.20
C PRO A 71 14.36 -1.79 17.65
N VAL A 72 13.53 -2.40 18.50
CA VAL A 72 13.84 -2.70 19.89
C VAL A 72 13.87 -4.21 20.10
N SER A 73 14.98 -4.76 20.62
CA SER A 73 15.04 -6.20 20.93
C SER A 73 14.14 -6.54 22.12
N PRO A 74 13.66 -7.79 22.25
CA PRO A 74 12.83 -8.22 23.38
C PRO A 74 13.50 -8.01 24.75
N ILE A 75 14.83 -8.14 24.81
CA ILE A 75 15.59 -7.90 26.03
C ILE A 75 15.65 -6.42 26.36
N GLN A 76 15.89 -5.57 25.37
CA GLN A 76 15.87 -4.12 25.54
C GLN A 76 14.50 -3.67 26.00
N GLN A 77 13.42 -4.12 25.35
CA GLN A 77 12.05 -3.79 25.74
C GLN A 77 11.77 -4.17 27.19
N ARG A 78 11.99 -5.43 27.57
CA ARG A 78 11.76 -5.91 28.93
C ARG A 78 12.55 -5.11 29.98
N ASN A 79 13.83 -4.79 29.69
CA ASN A 79 14.65 -4.05 30.62
C ASN A 79 14.18 -2.59 30.74
N LEU A 80 13.85 -1.93 29.63
CA LEU A 80 13.34 -0.56 29.63
C LEU A 80 11.98 -0.46 30.29
N GLU A 81 11.04 -1.37 30.01
CA GLU A 81 9.73 -1.42 30.69
C GLU A 81 9.87 -1.60 32.20
N ARG A 82 10.81 -2.47 32.65
CA ARG A 82 11.11 -2.66 34.07
C ARG A 82 11.70 -1.39 34.71
N ASP A 83 12.65 -0.73 34.01
CA ASP A 83 13.38 0.41 34.53
C ASP A 83 12.50 1.67 34.54
N TRP A 84 11.64 1.86 33.54
CA TRP A 84 10.72 3.00 33.40
C TRP A 84 9.35 2.76 34.05
N LYS A 85 8.96 1.51 34.26
CA LYS A 85 7.63 1.09 34.73
C LYS A 85 6.49 1.51 33.81
N VAL A 86 6.74 1.64 32.53
CA VAL A 86 5.79 1.96 31.47
C VAL A 86 5.84 0.92 30.38
N LYS A 87 4.78 0.79 29.61
CA LYS A 87 4.77 -0.06 28.41
C LYS A 87 5.60 0.56 27.28
N LEU A 88 6.20 -0.29 26.46
CA LEU A 88 6.98 0.13 25.34
C LEU A 88 6.54 -0.59 24.06
N LEU A 89 6.28 0.18 23.00
CA LEU A 89 6.12 -0.34 21.65
C LEU A 89 7.24 0.18 20.77
N ASP A 90 7.73 -0.67 19.89
CA ASP A 90 8.60 -0.23 18.80
C ASP A 90 7.78 0.13 17.56
N ARG A 91 8.43 0.70 16.54
CA ARG A 91 7.78 1.11 15.28
C ARG A 91 6.94 -0.03 14.68
N THR A 92 7.47 -1.26 14.64
CA THR A 92 6.76 -2.41 14.08
C THR A 92 5.49 -2.74 14.88
N GLY A 93 5.59 -2.75 16.20
CA GLY A 93 4.45 -2.96 17.09
C GLY A 93 3.36 -1.89 16.89
N LEU A 94 3.76 -0.62 16.80
CA LEU A 94 2.83 0.48 16.57
C LEU A 94 2.08 0.35 15.23
N ILE A 95 2.80 0.04 14.14
CA ILE A 95 2.18 -0.17 12.82
C ILE A 95 1.19 -1.34 12.86
N LEU A 96 1.52 -2.44 13.57
CA LEU A 96 0.62 -3.58 13.73
C LEU A 96 -0.67 -3.21 14.47
N GLU A 97 -0.59 -2.39 15.53
CA GLU A 97 -1.76 -1.90 16.26
C GLU A 97 -2.64 -1.00 15.38
N ILE A 98 -2.02 -0.10 14.58
CA ILE A 98 -2.75 0.74 13.62
C ILE A 98 -3.51 -0.13 12.62
N PHE A 99 -2.85 -1.17 12.10
CA PHE A 99 -3.45 -2.07 11.14
C PHE A 99 -4.58 -2.92 11.76
N ALA A 100 -4.42 -3.36 13.01
CA ALA A 100 -5.47 -4.07 13.72
C ALA A 100 -6.73 -3.19 13.92
N ASP A 101 -6.54 -1.89 14.17
CA ASP A 101 -7.64 -0.93 14.26
C ASP A 101 -8.31 -0.65 12.89
N ARG A 102 -7.55 -0.70 11.79
CA ARG A 102 -8.03 -0.36 10.44
C ARG A 102 -8.61 -1.52 9.66
N ALA A 103 -8.17 -2.75 9.89
CA ALA A 103 -8.65 -3.93 9.16
C ALA A 103 -10.16 -4.12 9.35
N ARG A 104 -10.91 -4.11 8.25
CA ARG A 104 -12.37 -4.28 8.25
C ARG A 104 -12.80 -5.55 7.53
N THR A 105 -12.05 -5.94 6.50
CA THR A 105 -12.35 -7.16 5.77
C THR A 105 -11.84 -8.38 6.51
N ARG A 106 -12.51 -9.51 6.31
CA ARG A 106 -12.07 -10.79 6.89
C ARG A 106 -10.64 -11.15 6.46
N GLU A 107 -10.29 -10.82 5.23
CA GLU A 107 -8.95 -11.05 4.69
C GLU A 107 -7.92 -10.16 5.39
N GLY A 108 -8.18 -8.85 5.47
CA GLY A 108 -7.31 -7.88 6.15
C GLY A 108 -7.08 -8.25 7.61
N VAL A 109 -8.13 -8.61 8.35
CA VAL A 109 -8.01 -9.06 9.76
C VAL A 109 -7.08 -10.28 9.87
N LEU A 110 -7.28 -11.31 9.03
CA LEU A 110 -6.45 -12.52 9.06
C LEU A 110 -4.98 -12.23 8.66
N GLN A 111 -4.75 -11.29 7.76
CA GLN A 111 -3.41 -10.86 7.37
C GLN A 111 -2.69 -10.12 8.49
N VAL A 112 -3.38 -9.20 9.16
CA VAL A 112 -2.83 -8.48 10.32
C VAL A 112 -2.53 -9.43 11.47
N GLU A 113 -3.44 -10.37 11.78
CA GLU A 113 -3.20 -11.41 12.80
C GLU A 113 -1.99 -12.27 12.45
N LEU A 114 -1.85 -12.67 11.19
CA LEU A 114 -0.68 -13.44 10.72
C LEU A 114 0.63 -12.66 10.90
N ALA A 115 0.61 -11.36 10.58
CA ALA A 115 1.77 -10.49 10.76
C ALA A 115 2.12 -10.30 12.24
N ALA A 116 1.12 -10.08 13.11
CA ALA A 116 1.28 -9.93 14.54
C ALA A 116 1.86 -11.21 15.20
N LEU A 117 1.34 -12.38 14.85
CA LEU A 117 1.88 -13.66 15.32
C LEU A 117 3.30 -13.93 14.82
N SER A 118 3.59 -13.58 13.57
CA SER A 118 4.93 -13.70 12.99
C SER A 118 5.92 -12.77 13.70
N TYR A 119 5.51 -11.56 14.04
CA TYR A 119 6.29 -10.61 14.84
C TYR A 119 6.53 -11.14 16.26
N GLN A 120 5.51 -11.61 16.96
CA GLN A 120 5.63 -12.22 18.29
C GLN A 120 6.57 -13.43 18.27
N ARG A 121 6.46 -14.30 17.27
CA ARG A 121 7.32 -15.46 17.08
C ARG A 121 8.80 -15.07 16.97
N THR A 122 9.11 -14.04 16.17
CA THR A 122 10.50 -13.56 16.04
C THR A 122 11.04 -12.99 17.35
N ARG A 123 10.19 -12.40 18.16
CA ARG A 123 10.56 -11.88 19.50
C ARG A 123 10.85 -13.01 20.50
N LEU A 124 10.06 -14.08 20.49
CA LEU A 124 10.33 -15.26 21.31
C LEU A 124 11.66 -15.93 20.97
N VAL A 125 11.95 -16.15 19.69
CA VAL A 125 13.20 -16.78 19.23
C VAL A 125 14.43 -15.93 19.59
N ARG A 126 14.38 -14.61 19.40
CA ARG A 126 15.49 -13.72 19.76
C ARG A 126 15.75 -13.65 21.27
N ALA A 127 14.72 -13.75 22.09
CA ALA A 127 14.88 -13.83 23.55
C ALA A 127 15.62 -15.11 23.96
N TRP A 128 15.37 -16.23 23.28
CA TRP A 128 15.96 -17.54 23.62
C TRP A 128 17.43 -17.65 23.22
N THR A 129 17.81 -17.27 22.00
CA THR A 129 19.21 -17.30 21.54
C THR A 129 20.16 -16.45 22.41
N HIS A 130 19.61 -15.43 23.10
CA HIS A 130 20.40 -14.62 24.02
C HIS A 130 20.55 -15.29 25.38
N LEU A 131 19.57 -16.06 25.84
CA LEU A 131 19.64 -16.86 27.07
C LEU A 131 20.63 -18.03 26.94
N GLU A 132 20.70 -18.68 25.79
CA GLU A 132 21.71 -19.72 25.51
C GLU A 132 23.13 -19.18 25.53
N ARG A 133 23.38 -18.01 24.93
CA ARG A 133 24.72 -17.38 24.93
C ARG A 133 25.18 -16.93 26.31
N GLN A 134 24.27 -16.60 27.23
CA GLN A 134 24.61 -16.25 28.61
C GLN A 134 24.90 -17.47 29.50
N ARG A 135 24.40 -18.66 29.13
CA ARG A 135 24.59 -19.91 29.88
C ARG A 135 25.81 -20.72 29.43
N GLY A 136 26.85 -20.10 28.91
CA GLY A 136 28.17 -20.71 28.65
C GLY A 136 28.21 -22.22 28.79
N GLY A 137 28.04 -22.96 27.71
CA GLY A 137 28.73 -24.22 27.41
C GLY A 137 28.65 -25.43 28.35
N LEU A 138 27.70 -25.55 29.26
CA LEU A 138 27.55 -26.77 30.07
C LEU A 138 26.15 -27.36 29.95
N GLY A 139 26.12 -28.54 29.34
CA GLY A 139 25.07 -29.42 28.96
C GLY A 139 23.73 -29.41 29.68
N PHE A 140 22.70 -29.62 28.88
CA PHE A 140 21.44 -30.30 29.13
C PHE A 140 20.94 -30.32 30.60
N VAL A 141 20.32 -29.23 31.01
CA VAL A 141 19.25 -29.28 32.01
C VAL A 141 18.15 -28.33 31.53
N GLY A 142 17.20 -28.84 30.77
CA GLY A 142 15.96 -28.12 30.43
C GLY A 142 15.22 -27.74 31.69
N GLY A 143 15.24 -26.44 32.07
CA GLY A 143 14.46 -25.94 33.18
C GLY A 143 13.00 -25.71 32.76
N PRO A 144 12.04 -25.59 33.71
CA PRO A 144 10.62 -25.40 33.43
C PRO A 144 10.31 -24.18 32.51
N GLY A 145 11.22 -23.22 32.39
CA GLY A 145 11.08 -22.07 31.46
C GLY A 145 11.37 -22.41 29.99
N GLU A 146 12.16 -23.41 29.65
CA GLU A 146 12.41 -23.88 28.29
C GLU A 146 11.20 -24.57 27.69
N THR A 147 10.53 -25.41 28.48
CA THR A 147 9.31 -26.10 28.07
C THR A 147 8.15 -25.13 27.84
N GLN A 148 8.09 -24.03 28.58
CA GLN A 148 7.03 -23.04 28.41
C GLN A 148 7.20 -22.21 27.13
N ILE A 149 8.42 -21.73 26.84
CA ILE A 149 8.69 -20.99 25.60
C ILE A 149 8.49 -21.88 24.37
N GLU A 150 8.86 -23.15 24.45
CA GLU A 150 8.65 -24.10 23.37
C GLU A 150 7.17 -24.40 23.16
N SER A 151 6.40 -24.49 24.25
CA SER A 151 4.94 -24.61 24.23
C SER A 151 4.29 -23.38 23.61
N ASP A 152 4.71 -22.17 24.03
CA ASP A 152 4.20 -20.90 23.49
C ASP A 152 4.52 -20.77 21.99
N ARG A 153 5.73 -21.19 21.59
CA ARG A 153 6.12 -21.21 20.18
C ARG A 153 5.26 -22.17 19.35
N ARG A 154 5.00 -23.39 19.86
CA ARG A 154 4.13 -24.35 19.17
C ARG A 154 2.72 -23.80 19.03
N ALA A 155 2.18 -23.18 20.09
CA ALA A 155 0.85 -22.57 20.05
C ALA A 155 0.76 -21.47 18.97
N ILE A 156 1.81 -20.62 18.84
CA ILE A 156 1.89 -19.61 17.77
C ILE A 156 1.99 -20.28 16.39
N ASP A 157 2.84 -21.31 16.23
CA ASP A 157 3.00 -22.02 14.96
C ASP A 157 1.69 -22.70 14.51
N ASP A 158 0.93 -23.28 15.45
CA ASP A 158 -0.39 -23.87 15.19
C ASP A 158 -1.42 -22.83 14.77
N GLU A 159 -1.46 -21.67 15.42
CA GLU A 159 -2.38 -20.59 15.05
C GLU A 159 -1.99 -19.97 13.69
N VAL A 160 -0.69 -19.75 13.43
CA VAL A 160 -0.18 -19.34 12.10
C VAL A 160 -0.62 -20.32 11.02
N ALA A 161 -0.52 -21.63 11.27
CA ALA A 161 -0.94 -22.66 10.30
C ALA A 161 -2.46 -22.62 10.05
N LYS A 162 -3.25 -22.35 11.11
CA LYS A 162 -4.71 -22.22 11.02
C LYS A 162 -5.10 -20.98 10.21
N ILE A 163 -4.50 -19.81 10.49
CA ILE A 163 -4.75 -18.57 9.75
C ILE A 163 -4.37 -18.71 8.28
N LYS A 164 -3.22 -19.29 7.96
CA LYS A 164 -2.82 -19.56 6.56
C LYS A 164 -3.84 -20.42 5.81
N ARG A 165 -4.40 -21.44 6.48
CA ARG A 165 -5.48 -22.26 5.89
C ARG A 165 -6.77 -21.48 5.65
N GLN A 166 -7.09 -20.53 6.55
CA GLN A 166 -8.26 -19.66 6.37
C GLN A 166 -8.03 -18.67 5.23
N LEU A 167 -6.87 -18.03 5.16
CA LEU A 167 -6.48 -17.13 4.08
C LEU A 167 -6.54 -17.82 2.72
N SER A 168 -6.00 -19.05 2.60
CA SER A 168 -6.03 -19.79 1.33
C SER A 168 -7.47 -20.06 0.82
N LYS A 169 -8.46 -20.20 1.72
CA LYS A 169 -9.87 -20.32 1.34
C LYS A 169 -10.46 -19.00 0.84
N VAL A 170 -10.11 -17.88 1.53
CA VAL A 170 -10.57 -16.55 1.12
C VAL A 170 -10.00 -16.19 -0.25
N VAL A 171 -8.69 -16.41 -0.46
CA VAL A 171 -8.02 -16.18 -1.76
C VAL A 171 -8.68 -16.98 -2.88
N LYS A 172 -8.93 -18.29 -2.69
CA LYS A 172 -9.63 -19.11 -3.72
C LYS A 172 -11.01 -18.57 -4.06
N THR A 173 -11.78 -18.11 -3.08
CA THR A 173 -13.10 -17.51 -3.33
C THR A 173 -12.97 -16.22 -4.13
N ARG A 174 -11.96 -15.40 -3.81
CA ARG A 174 -11.64 -14.16 -4.52
C ARG A 174 -11.21 -14.44 -5.97
N GLU A 175 -10.37 -15.45 -6.20
CA GLU A 175 -9.96 -15.87 -7.55
C GLU A 175 -11.16 -16.31 -8.41
N LEU A 176 -12.13 -17.02 -7.84
CA LEU A 176 -13.37 -17.40 -8.54
C LEU A 176 -14.20 -16.15 -8.92
N HIS A 177 -14.32 -15.19 -8.02
CA HIS A 177 -14.99 -13.91 -8.31
C HIS A 177 -14.21 -13.07 -9.35
N ARG A 178 -12.86 -13.14 -9.34
CA ARG A 178 -11.99 -12.52 -10.36
C ARG A 178 -12.16 -13.16 -11.73
N ALA A 179 -12.18 -14.48 -11.81
CA ALA A 179 -12.42 -15.20 -13.07
C ALA A 179 -13.75 -14.82 -13.72
N ALA A 180 -14.78 -14.54 -12.91
CA ALA A 180 -16.05 -14.02 -13.39
C ALA A 180 -15.93 -12.55 -13.88
N ARG A 181 -15.13 -11.71 -13.24
CA ARG A 181 -14.86 -10.31 -13.65
C ARG A 181 -14.01 -10.21 -14.91
N ARG A 182 -13.08 -11.14 -15.15
CA ARG A 182 -12.27 -11.20 -16.40
C ARG A 182 -13.12 -11.37 -17.67
N LYS A 183 -14.40 -11.75 -17.54
CA LYS A 183 -15.35 -11.80 -18.67
C LYS A 183 -15.83 -10.42 -19.12
N ILE A 184 -15.66 -9.38 -18.30
CA ILE A 184 -15.95 -7.98 -18.66
C ILE A 184 -14.69 -7.17 -18.26
N PRO A 185 -13.71 -7.06 -19.16
CA PRO A 185 -12.40 -6.51 -18.82
C PRO A 185 -12.45 -4.97 -18.81
N PHE A 186 -12.80 -4.40 -17.67
CA PHE A 186 -12.49 -3.00 -17.44
C PHE A 186 -11.04 -2.88 -16.99
N PRO A 187 -10.23 -2.00 -17.61
CA PRO A 187 -8.88 -1.74 -17.15
C PRO A 187 -8.84 -1.32 -15.69
N ILE A 188 -7.79 -1.74 -14.99
CA ILE A 188 -7.55 -1.40 -13.59
C ILE A 188 -6.51 -0.31 -13.50
N VAL A 189 -6.83 0.79 -12.83
CA VAL A 189 -5.93 1.89 -12.50
C VAL A 189 -5.68 1.85 -11.00
N ALA A 190 -4.43 1.54 -10.59
CA ALA A 190 -4.08 1.44 -9.19
C ALA A 190 -3.41 2.72 -8.67
N LEU A 191 -3.91 3.26 -7.55
CA LEU A 191 -3.26 4.36 -6.84
C LEU A 191 -2.23 3.79 -5.88
N VAL A 192 -0.97 4.13 -6.04
CA VAL A 192 0.12 3.77 -5.12
C VAL A 192 0.80 5.04 -4.62
N GLY A 193 1.52 4.96 -3.52
CA GLY A 193 2.27 6.10 -2.99
C GLY A 193 2.39 6.06 -1.48
N TYR A 194 3.16 6.99 -0.95
CA TYR A 194 3.43 7.08 0.49
C TYR A 194 2.15 7.33 1.30
N THR A 195 2.17 6.99 2.59
CA THR A 195 1.06 7.35 3.50
C THR A 195 0.86 8.86 3.51
N ASN A 196 -0.40 9.28 3.56
CA ASN A 196 -0.79 10.69 3.53
C ASN A 196 -0.39 11.48 2.26
N ALA A 197 0.00 10.82 1.15
CA ALA A 197 0.22 11.50 -0.13
C ALA A 197 -1.07 12.01 -0.81
N GLY A 198 -2.23 11.65 -0.27
CA GLY A 198 -3.54 12.09 -0.75
C GLY A 198 -4.23 11.10 -1.71
N LYS A 199 -3.82 9.81 -1.73
CA LYS A 199 -4.44 8.77 -2.58
C LYS A 199 -5.95 8.66 -2.41
N SER A 200 -6.43 8.49 -1.18
CA SER A 200 -7.86 8.35 -0.89
C SER A 200 -8.66 9.63 -1.19
N THR A 201 -8.03 10.81 -1.03
CA THR A 201 -8.63 12.09 -1.44
C THR A 201 -8.78 12.16 -2.96
N LEU A 202 -7.74 11.77 -3.69
CA LEU A 202 -7.75 11.69 -5.15
C LEU A 202 -8.78 10.67 -5.64
N PHE A 203 -8.83 9.49 -5.02
CA PHE A 203 -9.81 8.46 -5.29
C PHE A 203 -11.26 8.99 -5.12
N ASN A 204 -11.55 9.63 -3.99
CA ASN A 204 -12.88 10.20 -3.72
C ASN A 204 -13.25 11.24 -4.78
N ARG A 205 -12.30 12.10 -5.14
CA ARG A 205 -12.52 13.15 -6.14
C ARG A 205 -12.83 12.58 -7.51
N MET A 206 -12.10 11.55 -7.94
CA MET A 206 -12.29 10.93 -9.26
C MET A 206 -13.53 10.04 -9.33
N THR A 207 -13.94 9.42 -8.21
CA THR A 207 -15.04 8.44 -8.19
C THR A 207 -16.36 9.03 -7.70
N GLY A 208 -16.35 10.20 -7.08
CA GLY A 208 -17.50 10.74 -6.35
C GLY A 208 -17.84 9.94 -5.07
N ALA A 209 -16.93 9.10 -4.59
CA ALA A 209 -17.12 8.31 -3.38
C ALA A 209 -16.79 9.12 -2.12
N GLU A 210 -17.27 8.65 -0.97
CA GLU A 210 -16.94 9.19 0.36
C GLU A 210 -16.17 8.15 1.18
N VAL A 211 -15.02 7.69 0.66
CA VAL A 211 -14.11 6.87 1.44
C VAL A 211 -13.45 7.74 2.51
N LEU A 212 -13.14 7.15 3.67
CA LEU A 212 -12.52 7.86 4.78
C LEU A 212 -11.14 8.43 4.35
N ALA A 213 -11.14 9.69 3.93
CA ALA A 213 -9.93 10.44 3.64
C ALA A 213 -9.68 11.40 4.81
N LYS A 214 -8.90 10.97 5.79
CA LYS A 214 -8.47 11.80 6.91
C LYS A 214 -6.97 12.09 6.77
N ASP A 215 -6.54 13.21 7.31
CA ASP A 215 -5.12 13.58 7.42
C ASP A 215 -4.45 12.73 8.51
N MET A 216 -4.35 11.43 8.22
CA MET A 216 -3.75 10.44 9.12
C MET A 216 -3.06 9.32 8.32
N LEU A 217 -2.01 8.76 8.90
CA LEU A 217 -1.28 7.65 8.28
C LEU A 217 -2.15 6.39 8.27
N PHE A 218 -2.06 5.63 7.17
CA PHE A 218 -2.83 4.40 6.94
C PHE A 218 -4.35 4.59 7.06
N ALA A 219 -4.89 5.67 6.46
CA ALA A 219 -6.34 5.88 6.40
C ALA A 219 -7.05 4.73 5.67
N THR A 220 -6.43 4.18 4.63
CA THR A 220 -6.89 3.01 3.87
C THR A 220 -5.96 1.83 4.12
N LEU A 221 -6.51 0.70 4.57
CA LEU A 221 -5.80 -0.58 4.70
C LEU A 221 -6.38 -1.62 3.73
N ASP A 222 -7.69 -1.77 3.70
CA ASP A 222 -8.37 -2.65 2.75
C ASP A 222 -8.55 -1.91 1.41
N PRO A 223 -8.15 -2.51 0.26
CA PRO A 223 -8.30 -1.86 -1.04
C PRO A 223 -9.75 -1.54 -1.35
N THR A 224 -9.99 -0.38 -1.89
CA THR A 224 -11.34 0.05 -2.31
C THR A 224 -11.36 0.25 -3.81
N MET A 225 -12.28 -0.43 -4.49
CA MET A 225 -12.45 -0.35 -5.94
C MET A 225 -13.75 0.36 -6.33
N ARG A 226 -13.70 1.22 -7.36
CA ARG A 226 -14.86 1.89 -7.94
C ARG A 226 -14.71 2.03 -9.45
N GLY A 227 -15.83 1.90 -10.14
CA GLY A 227 -15.91 2.24 -11.57
C GLY A 227 -15.88 3.74 -11.79
N VAL A 228 -15.06 4.18 -12.73
CA VAL A 228 -14.96 5.57 -13.20
C VAL A 228 -15.18 5.57 -14.71
N THR A 229 -15.94 6.56 -15.21
CA THR A 229 -16.07 6.80 -16.64
C THR A 229 -15.09 7.90 -17.03
N LEU A 230 -14.12 7.57 -17.87
CA LEU A 230 -13.12 8.51 -18.39
C LEU A 230 -13.73 9.49 -19.40
N PRO A 231 -13.05 10.60 -19.73
CA PRO A 231 -13.53 11.55 -20.75
C PRO A 231 -13.80 10.91 -22.11
N SER A 232 -13.09 9.87 -22.50
CA SER A 232 -13.34 9.07 -23.71
C SER A 232 -14.64 8.25 -23.68
N GLY A 233 -15.35 8.20 -22.53
CA GLY A 233 -16.50 7.34 -22.31
C GLY A 233 -16.14 5.91 -21.90
N ARG A 234 -14.83 5.55 -21.87
CA ARG A 234 -14.36 4.24 -21.40
C ARG A 234 -14.54 4.11 -19.89
N LYS A 235 -15.02 2.94 -19.45
CA LYS A 235 -15.11 2.61 -18.03
C LYS A 235 -13.84 1.93 -17.58
N VAL A 236 -13.30 2.37 -16.45
CA VAL A 236 -12.13 1.78 -15.77
C VAL A 236 -12.47 1.50 -14.31
N ILE A 237 -11.71 0.63 -13.69
CA ILE A 237 -11.78 0.38 -12.25
C ILE A 237 -10.62 1.15 -11.61
N LEU A 238 -10.93 2.12 -10.76
CA LEU A 238 -9.94 2.79 -9.93
C LEU A 238 -9.82 2.04 -8.61
N SER A 239 -8.60 1.75 -8.16
CA SER A 239 -8.30 1.07 -6.90
C SER A 239 -7.48 1.98 -5.99
N ASP A 240 -8.01 2.29 -4.79
CA ASP A 240 -7.24 2.93 -3.71
C ASP A 240 -6.56 1.84 -2.88
N THR A 241 -5.25 1.95 -2.70
CA THR A 241 -4.45 0.95 -2.02
C THR A 241 -3.88 1.46 -0.69
N VAL A 242 -3.35 0.54 0.11
CA VAL A 242 -2.64 0.90 1.34
C VAL A 242 -1.46 1.83 1.05
N GLY A 243 -1.28 2.83 1.91
CA GLY A 243 -0.12 3.72 1.81
C GLY A 243 1.17 3.03 2.26
N PHE A 244 2.26 3.31 1.57
CA PHE A 244 3.58 2.85 1.97
C PHE A 244 4.19 3.79 3.02
N ILE A 245 5.12 3.26 3.81
CA ILE A 245 5.88 4.01 4.80
C ILE A 245 7.31 3.48 4.82
N SER A 246 8.25 4.32 5.21
CA SER A 246 9.66 3.92 5.35
C SER A 246 9.84 2.81 6.39
N ASP A 247 10.88 2.02 6.18
CA ASP A 247 11.25 0.93 7.06
C ASP A 247 10.10 -0.03 7.39
N LEU A 248 9.17 -0.24 6.40
CA LEU A 248 8.09 -1.19 6.55
C LEU A 248 8.68 -2.60 6.75
N PRO A 249 8.36 -3.27 7.86
CA PRO A 249 8.92 -4.60 8.12
C PRO A 249 8.53 -5.59 7.02
N THR A 250 9.50 -6.40 6.55
CA THR A 250 9.28 -7.39 5.47
C THR A 250 8.16 -8.38 5.77
N GLN A 251 7.90 -8.66 7.05
CA GLN A 251 6.79 -9.50 7.52
C GLN A 251 5.43 -8.86 7.22
N LEU A 252 5.35 -7.53 7.31
CA LEU A 252 4.15 -6.77 6.95
C LEU A 252 3.98 -6.70 5.44
N VAL A 253 5.04 -6.48 4.67
CA VAL A 253 5.01 -6.52 3.20
C VAL A 253 4.46 -7.86 2.71
N ALA A 254 4.93 -8.97 3.30
CA ALA A 254 4.44 -10.31 2.97
C ALA A 254 2.96 -10.52 3.33
N ALA A 255 2.50 -9.94 4.45
CA ALA A 255 1.09 -9.99 4.86
C ALA A 255 0.19 -9.17 3.93
N PHE A 256 0.70 -8.04 3.43
CA PHE A 256 -0.05 -7.15 2.51
C PHE A 256 0.06 -7.53 1.04
N ARG A 257 0.86 -8.53 0.70
CA ARG A 257 0.98 -8.97 -0.71
C ARG A 257 -0.38 -9.19 -1.37
N ALA A 258 -1.33 -9.75 -0.63
CA ALA A 258 -2.68 -10.00 -1.16
C ALA A 258 -3.52 -8.72 -1.35
N THR A 259 -3.30 -7.66 -0.54
CA THR A 259 -3.93 -6.35 -0.74
C THR A 259 -3.25 -5.54 -1.84
N LEU A 260 -1.99 -5.85 -2.15
CA LEU A 260 -1.19 -5.25 -3.21
C LEU A 260 -1.25 -6.05 -4.52
N GLU A 261 -1.91 -7.23 -4.54
CA GLU A 261 -2.12 -7.99 -5.78
C GLU A 261 -2.85 -7.18 -6.85
N GLU A 262 -3.67 -6.20 -6.45
CA GLU A 262 -4.36 -5.30 -7.37
C GLU A 262 -3.43 -4.33 -8.08
N VAL A 263 -2.28 -4.02 -7.49
CA VAL A 263 -1.20 -3.27 -8.14
C VAL A 263 -0.50 -4.15 -9.18
N LEU A 264 -0.32 -5.45 -8.88
CA LEU A 264 0.27 -6.42 -9.80
C LEU A 264 -0.63 -6.72 -11.02
N GLU A 265 -1.93 -6.51 -10.90
CA GLU A 265 -2.91 -6.72 -11.97
C GLU A 265 -3.32 -5.40 -12.66
N ALA A 266 -2.70 -4.27 -12.28
CA ALA A 266 -3.04 -2.97 -12.83
C ALA A 266 -2.58 -2.84 -14.29
N ASP A 267 -3.45 -2.25 -15.12
CA ASP A 267 -3.12 -1.84 -16.49
C ASP A 267 -2.42 -0.47 -16.53
N LEU A 268 -2.55 0.30 -15.45
CA LEU A 268 -1.88 1.59 -15.23
C LEU A 268 -1.70 1.84 -13.74
N ILE A 269 -0.54 2.32 -13.35
CA ILE A 269 -0.22 2.70 -11.98
C ILE A 269 -0.14 4.22 -11.88
N LEU A 270 -0.81 4.81 -10.90
CA LEU A 270 -0.69 6.22 -10.53
C LEU A 270 0.11 6.33 -9.23
N HIS A 271 1.37 6.71 -9.35
CA HIS A 271 2.24 6.95 -8.20
C HIS A 271 1.98 8.35 -7.64
N VAL A 272 1.15 8.43 -6.60
CA VAL A 272 0.77 9.69 -5.96
C VAL A 272 1.83 10.12 -4.97
N ARG A 273 2.40 11.32 -5.17
CA ARG A 273 3.45 11.92 -4.35
C ARG A 273 2.95 13.20 -3.70
N ASP A 274 3.29 13.42 -2.44
CA ASP A 274 3.11 14.71 -1.78
C ASP A 274 4.29 15.62 -2.17
N ILE A 275 4.08 16.49 -3.16
CA ILE A 275 5.15 17.35 -3.66
C ILE A 275 5.48 18.51 -2.71
N SER A 276 4.64 18.77 -1.71
CA SER A 276 4.88 19.76 -0.68
C SER A 276 5.81 19.24 0.44
N HIS A 277 6.01 17.92 0.50
CA HIS A 277 6.83 17.31 1.53
C HIS A 277 8.33 17.46 1.20
N PRO A 278 9.18 17.87 2.17
CA PRO A 278 10.62 18.09 1.92
C PRO A 278 11.38 16.82 1.51
N GLU A 279 10.90 15.64 1.89
CA GLU A 279 11.48 14.33 1.57
C GLU A 279 10.68 13.59 0.48
N THR A 280 10.05 14.32 -0.45
CA THR A 280 9.20 13.70 -1.49
C THR A 280 9.97 12.74 -2.40
N GLU A 281 11.27 13.00 -2.65
CA GLU A 281 12.12 12.13 -3.48
C GLU A 281 12.47 10.83 -2.75
N GLU A 282 12.83 10.92 -1.45
CA GLU A 282 13.12 9.74 -0.62
C GLU A 282 11.88 8.86 -0.47
N GLN A 283 10.71 9.48 -0.27
CA GLN A 283 9.43 8.76 -0.21
C GLN A 283 9.11 8.08 -1.54
N ALA A 284 9.37 8.74 -2.68
CA ALA A 284 9.18 8.15 -3.99
C ALA A 284 10.08 6.94 -4.21
N GLN A 285 11.33 7.02 -3.77
CA GLN A 285 12.27 5.91 -3.86
C GLN A 285 11.86 4.73 -2.98
N ASP A 286 11.40 4.98 -1.74
CA ASP A 286 10.89 3.92 -0.86
C ASP A 286 9.70 3.19 -1.49
N VAL A 287 8.80 3.91 -2.17
CA VAL A 287 7.67 3.31 -2.90
C VAL A 287 8.16 2.47 -4.07
N GLY A 288 9.11 2.96 -4.87
CA GLY A 288 9.72 2.22 -5.97
C GLY A 288 10.37 0.92 -5.50
N ASP A 289 11.22 0.98 -4.46
CA ASP A 289 11.86 -0.21 -3.86
C ASP A 289 10.84 -1.28 -3.42
N ILE A 290 9.67 -0.86 -2.95
CA ILE A 290 8.59 -1.79 -2.56
C ILE A 290 7.90 -2.37 -3.79
N LEU A 291 7.59 -1.58 -4.81
CA LEU A 291 6.98 -2.06 -6.06
C LEU A 291 7.89 -3.10 -6.74
N ASP A 292 9.20 -2.83 -6.81
CA ASP A 292 10.21 -3.77 -7.31
C ASP A 292 10.23 -5.07 -6.50
N SER A 293 10.16 -4.97 -5.16
CA SER A 293 10.15 -6.13 -4.28
C SER A 293 8.89 -6.99 -4.40
N LEU A 294 7.78 -6.38 -4.85
CA LEU A 294 6.51 -7.07 -5.13
C LEU A 294 6.54 -7.76 -6.49
N GLY A 295 7.46 -7.38 -7.38
CA GLY A 295 7.57 -7.90 -8.75
C GLY A 295 6.53 -7.30 -9.68
N VAL A 296 6.29 -6.00 -9.56
CA VAL A 296 5.50 -5.26 -10.57
C VAL A 296 6.25 -5.33 -11.89
N ASP A 297 5.52 -5.60 -12.98
CA ASP A 297 6.11 -5.71 -14.30
C ASP A 297 6.55 -4.33 -14.81
N ASP A 298 7.78 -4.23 -15.31
CA ASP A 298 8.34 -2.99 -15.86
C ASP A 298 7.56 -2.49 -17.11
N ASP A 299 6.79 -3.38 -17.75
CA ASP A 299 5.96 -3.05 -18.91
C ASP A 299 4.64 -2.34 -18.52
N VAL A 300 4.27 -2.34 -17.24
CA VAL A 300 3.07 -1.63 -16.77
C VAL A 300 3.34 -0.12 -16.78
N PRO A 301 2.57 0.68 -17.54
CA PRO A 301 2.75 2.12 -17.55
C PRO A 301 2.51 2.71 -16.15
N MET A 302 3.38 3.63 -15.74
CA MET A 302 3.27 4.32 -14.47
C MET A 302 3.33 5.83 -14.67
N PHE A 303 2.36 6.55 -14.10
CA PHE A 303 2.34 8.00 -14.03
C PHE A 303 2.72 8.48 -12.64
N GLU A 304 3.54 9.53 -12.57
CA GLU A 304 3.75 10.28 -11.34
C GLU A 304 2.69 11.37 -11.19
N VAL A 305 1.93 11.30 -10.09
CA VAL A 305 0.93 12.31 -9.76
C VAL A 305 1.46 13.18 -8.62
N TRP A 306 1.95 14.36 -8.96
CA TRP A 306 2.48 15.34 -8.02
C TRP A 306 1.33 16.06 -7.33
N ASN A 307 0.87 15.51 -6.24
CA ASN A 307 -0.29 15.99 -5.51
C ASN A 307 0.06 17.07 -4.47
N LYS A 308 -0.95 17.77 -3.98
CA LYS A 308 -0.89 18.86 -3.00
C LYS A 308 -0.18 20.12 -3.50
N ILE A 309 -0.29 20.42 -4.80
CA ILE A 309 0.25 21.68 -5.36
C ILE A 309 -0.39 22.92 -4.74
N ASP A 310 -1.59 22.80 -4.18
CA ASP A 310 -2.29 23.85 -3.45
C ASP A 310 -1.53 24.32 -2.19
N MET A 311 -0.65 23.51 -1.62
CA MET A 311 0.19 23.84 -0.47
C MET A 311 1.47 24.59 -0.85
N LEU A 312 1.80 24.71 -2.13
CA LEU A 312 3.00 25.34 -2.63
C LEU A 312 2.83 26.85 -2.84
N SER A 313 3.94 27.58 -2.82
CA SER A 313 3.95 28.98 -3.24
C SER A 313 3.57 29.12 -4.73
N ALA A 314 2.97 30.25 -5.10
CA ALA A 314 2.58 30.51 -6.47
C ALA A 314 3.73 30.32 -7.49
N ALA A 315 4.93 30.80 -7.13
CA ALA A 315 6.13 30.68 -7.99
C ALA A 315 6.58 29.23 -8.17
N THR A 316 6.57 28.43 -7.09
CA THR A 316 6.92 27.00 -7.14
C THR A 316 5.91 26.22 -7.96
N ARG A 317 4.63 26.53 -7.77
CA ARG A 317 3.52 25.89 -8.48
C ARG A 317 3.59 26.13 -10.00
N GLU A 318 3.84 27.37 -10.42
CA GLU A 318 4.03 27.72 -11.83
C GLU A 318 5.23 26.97 -12.43
N ALA A 319 6.35 26.90 -11.71
CA ALA A 319 7.52 26.14 -12.16
C ALA A 319 7.22 24.64 -12.35
N LEU A 320 6.46 24.03 -11.45
CA LEU A 320 6.06 22.63 -11.55
C LEU A 320 5.09 22.37 -12.70
N GLN A 321 4.14 23.28 -12.96
CA GLN A 321 3.24 23.18 -14.12
C GLN A 321 3.99 23.25 -15.45
N VAL A 322 5.05 24.06 -15.53
CA VAL A 322 5.93 24.09 -16.71
C VAL A 322 6.71 22.77 -16.85
N GLN A 323 7.12 22.17 -15.76
CA GLN A 323 7.83 20.88 -15.77
C GLN A 323 6.91 19.72 -16.16
N ASP A 324 5.70 19.67 -15.61
CA ASP A 324 4.64 18.73 -15.98
C ASP A 324 4.40 18.75 -17.49
N ALA A 325 4.14 19.92 -18.06
CA ALA A 325 3.91 20.08 -19.50
C ALA A 325 5.10 19.62 -20.40
N ARG A 326 6.30 19.50 -19.83
CA ARG A 326 7.53 19.11 -20.59
C ARG A 326 7.93 17.66 -20.39
N THR A 327 7.43 17.01 -19.34
CA THR A 327 7.85 15.66 -18.95
C THR A 327 6.66 14.70 -19.06
N PRO A 328 6.57 13.89 -20.12
CA PRO A 328 5.49 12.92 -20.24
C PRO A 328 5.43 11.98 -19.03
N GLY A 329 4.23 11.69 -18.56
CA GLY A 329 4.01 10.79 -17.44
C GLY A 329 4.04 11.44 -16.05
N ILE A 330 4.24 12.77 -15.97
CA ILE A 330 4.14 13.55 -14.74
C ILE A 330 2.90 14.45 -14.81
N TYR A 331 2.14 14.53 -13.72
CA TYR A 331 0.90 15.33 -13.64
C TYR A 331 0.83 16.07 -12.31
N ALA A 332 0.90 17.40 -12.36
CA ALA A 332 0.78 18.27 -11.20
C ALA A 332 -0.69 18.47 -10.84
N THR A 333 -1.09 18.07 -9.64
CA THR A 333 -2.51 18.03 -9.24
C THR A 333 -2.74 18.54 -7.83
N SER A 334 -3.97 18.93 -7.54
CA SER A 334 -4.50 19.03 -6.19
C SER A 334 -5.77 18.21 -6.06
N ALA A 335 -5.71 17.11 -5.36
CA ALA A 335 -6.88 16.30 -5.05
C ALA A 335 -7.92 17.08 -4.23
N LEU A 336 -7.49 18.06 -3.45
CA LEU A 336 -8.37 18.91 -2.63
C LEU A 336 -9.16 19.90 -3.47
N THR A 337 -8.49 20.64 -4.36
CA THR A 337 -9.13 21.70 -5.17
C THR A 337 -9.71 21.16 -6.49
N GLY A 338 -9.14 20.07 -7.02
CA GLY A 338 -9.47 19.50 -8.33
C GLY A 338 -8.59 20.00 -9.46
N GLU A 339 -7.62 20.87 -9.17
CA GLU A 339 -6.70 21.40 -10.17
C GLU A 339 -5.82 20.30 -10.78
N GLY A 340 -5.62 20.35 -12.11
CA GLY A 340 -4.80 19.40 -12.86
C GLY A 340 -5.47 18.02 -13.12
N LEU A 341 -6.64 17.74 -12.54
CA LEU A 341 -7.29 16.43 -12.68
C LEU A 341 -7.82 16.14 -14.08
N ASP A 342 -8.31 17.16 -14.79
CA ASP A 342 -8.79 16.98 -16.17
C ASP A 342 -7.65 16.52 -17.10
N GLY A 343 -6.44 17.09 -16.93
CA GLY A 343 -5.24 16.66 -17.65
C GLY A 343 -4.86 15.22 -17.34
N LEU A 344 -4.87 14.83 -16.06
CA LEU A 344 -4.62 13.47 -15.62
C LEU A 344 -5.64 12.48 -16.20
N LEU A 345 -6.95 12.80 -16.14
CA LEU A 345 -8.02 11.93 -16.66
C LEU A 345 -7.92 11.75 -18.19
N ASN A 346 -7.55 12.79 -18.92
CA ASN A 346 -7.32 12.71 -20.36
C ASN A 346 -6.12 11.81 -20.67
N ALA A 347 -5.01 11.96 -19.96
CA ALA A 347 -3.84 11.12 -20.13
C ALA A 347 -4.10 9.64 -19.80
N ILE A 348 -4.87 9.36 -18.74
CA ILE A 348 -5.34 8.00 -18.42
C ILE A 348 -6.16 7.46 -19.60
N SER A 349 -7.07 8.27 -20.16
CA SER A 349 -7.87 7.88 -21.33
C SER A 349 -7.00 7.50 -22.51
N GLU A 350 -6.06 8.38 -22.88
CA GLU A 350 -5.16 8.17 -24.01
C GLU A 350 -4.28 6.93 -23.85
N THR A 351 -3.77 6.68 -22.64
CA THR A 351 -2.91 5.52 -22.35
C THR A 351 -3.67 4.21 -22.38
N LEU A 352 -4.91 4.22 -21.90
CA LEU A 352 -5.74 3.02 -21.84
C LEU A 352 -6.59 2.81 -23.10
N ASP A 353 -6.69 3.80 -23.97
CA ASP A 353 -7.38 3.65 -25.25
C ASP A 353 -6.54 2.72 -26.16
N GLU A 354 -7.04 1.50 -26.34
CA GLU A 354 -6.49 0.59 -27.34
C GLU A 354 -6.69 1.18 -28.74
N GLU A 355 -5.67 1.11 -29.59
CA GLU A 355 -5.81 1.44 -31.01
C GLU A 355 -7.03 0.74 -31.59
N ARG A 356 -7.99 1.51 -32.05
CA ARG A 356 -9.16 0.97 -32.73
C ARG A 356 -8.86 0.87 -34.23
N ILE A 357 -9.12 -0.31 -34.76
CA ILE A 357 -8.98 -0.61 -36.20
C ILE A 357 -10.36 -0.51 -36.80
N GLU A 358 -10.54 0.33 -37.80
CA GLU A 358 -11.75 0.31 -38.62
C GLU A 358 -11.67 -0.86 -39.61
N THR A 359 -12.71 -1.68 -39.62
CA THR A 359 -12.82 -2.82 -40.56
C THR A 359 -14.24 -2.82 -41.12
N THR A 360 -14.33 -2.87 -42.45
CA THR A 360 -15.63 -3.05 -43.11
C THR A 360 -15.74 -4.50 -43.57
N MET A 361 -16.85 -5.15 -43.25
CA MET A 361 -17.13 -6.54 -43.62
C MET A 361 -18.57 -6.71 -44.14
N LEU A 362 -18.77 -7.67 -45.01
CA LEU A 362 -20.10 -8.08 -45.44
C LEU A 362 -20.52 -9.33 -44.65
N LEU A 363 -21.59 -9.23 -43.88
CA LEU A 363 -22.18 -10.34 -43.15
C LEU A 363 -23.45 -10.79 -43.86
N PRO A 364 -23.53 -12.09 -44.32
CA PRO A 364 -24.73 -12.65 -44.90
C PRO A 364 -25.94 -12.51 -43.97
N PHE A 365 -27.15 -12.45 -44.51
CA PHE A 365 -28.37 -12.34 -43.70
C PHE A 365 -28.58 -13.55 -42.78
N THR A 366 -27.95 -14.67 -43.09
CA THR A 366 -27.97 -15.89 -42.25
C THR A 366 -27.13 -15.80 -40.99
N ASP A 367 -26.15 -14.86 -40.94
CA ASP A 367 -25.17 -14.78 -39.86
C ASP A 367 -25.66 -13.85 -38.75
N GLY A 368 -26.81 -14.16 -38.19
CA GLY A 368 -27.43 -13.33 -37.13
C GLY A 368 -26.63 -13.33 -35.84
N LYS A 369 -25.90 -14.39 -35.50
CA LYS A 369 -25.09 -14.47 -34.26
C LYS A 369 -23.88 -13.52 -34.27
N PRO A 370 -23.03 -13.50 -35.32
CA PRO A 370 -21.93 -12.50 -35.41
C PRO A 370 -22.45 -11.07 -35.43
N ARG A 371 -23.55 -10.79 -36.16
CA ARG A 371 -24.18 -9.46 -36.19
C ARG A 371 -24.65 -9.02 -34.82
N ALA A 372 -25.37 -9.87 -34.08
CA ALA A 372 -25.82 -9.56 -32.73
C ALA A 372 -24.64 -9.25 -31.79
N TRP A 373 -23.56 -10.03 -31.89
CA TRP A 373 -22.36 -9.80 -31.09
C TRP A 373 -21.72 -8.44 -31.37
N LEU A 374 -21.64 -8.02 -32.64
CA LEU A 374 -21.07 -6.70 -33.00
C LEU A 374 -21.88 -5.54 -32.40
N HIS A 375 -23.21 -5.65 -32.39
CA HIS A 375 -24.09 -4.65 -31.76
C HIS A 375 -23.98 -4.68 -30.23
N ASP A 376 -23.96 -5.88 -29.62
CA ASP A 376 -23.80 -6.03 -28.17
C ASP A 376 -22.43 -5.55 -27.68
N ALA A 377 -21.40 -5.71 -28.49
CA ALA A 377 -20.04 -5.21 -28.21
C ALA A 377 -19.91 -3.69 -28.44
N GLY A 378 -20.94 -3.04 -29.02
CA GLY A 378 -20.94 -1.59 -29.27
C GLY A 378 -19.88 -1.11 -30.24
N VAL A 379 -19.42 -1.95 -31.17
CA VAL A 379 -18.33 -1.67 -32.12
C VAL A 379 -18.81 -1.20 -33.49
N VAL A 380 -20.10 -1.25 -33.77
CA VAL A 380 -20.69 -0.89 -35.07
C VAL A 380 -20.71 0.63 -35.23
N THR A 381 -20.04 1.14 -36.26
CA THR A 381 -20.04 2.57 -36.64
C THR A 381 -21.03 2.86 -37.76
N SER A 382 -21.18 1.93 -38.70
CA SER A 382 -22.22 2.04 -39.74
C SER A 382 -22.68 0.66 -40.19
N GLU A 383 -23.93 0.58 -40.62
CA GLU A 383 -24.55 -0.63 -41.18
C GLU A 383 -25.46 -0.27 -42.35
N VAL A 384 -25.23 -0.92 -43.49
CA VAL A 384 -26.04 -0.72 -44.71
C VAL A 384 -26.43 -2.11 -45.23
N ALA A 385 -27.75 -2.27 -45.53
CA ALA A 385 -28.22 -3.49 -46.13
C ALA A 385 -27.91 -3.49 -47.63
N GLU A 386 -27.22 -4.54 -48.13
CA GLU A 386 -26.92 -4.79 -49.53
C GLU A 386 -27.67 -6.00 -50.07
N GLN A 387 -27.46 -6.38 -51.34
CA GLN A 387 -28.17 -7.47 -51.96
C GLN A 387 -27.88 -8.85 -51.30
N ASP A 388 -26.65 -9.05 -50.82
CA ASP A 388 -26.16 -10.33 -50.32
C ASP A 388 -25.99 -10.37 -48.78
N GLY A 389 -26.27 -9.27 -48.05
CA GLY A 389 -26.08 -9.18 -46.61
C GLY A 389 -26.05 -7.76 -46.06
N TYR A 390 -25.50 -7.61 -44.85
CA TYR A 390 -25.25 -6.34 -44.24
C TYR A 390 -23.78 -5.95 -44.40
N GLN A 391 -23.49 -4.81 -45.05
CA GLN A 391 -22.19 -4.21 -45.01
C GLN A 391 -22.06 -3.45 -43.68
N ILE A 392 -21.20 -3.95 -42.79
CA ILE A 392 -21.04 -3.38 -41.45
C ILE A 392 -19.61 -2.83 -41.34
N THR A 393 -19.49 -1.56 -40.98
CA THR A 393 -18.23 -0.97 -40.56
C THR A 393 -18.17 -0.97 -39.06
N VAL A 394 -17.08 -1.51 -38.52
CA VAL A 394 -16.82 -1.61 -37.09
C VAL A 394 -15.53 -0.91 -36.73
N SER A 395 -15.52 -0.28 -35.56
CA SER A 395 -14.33 0.29 -34.93
C SER A 395 -14.06 -0.55 -33.67
N TRP A 396 -13.09 -1.45 -33.72
CA TRP A 396 -12.78 -2.40 -32.66
C TRP A 396 -11.29 -2.47 -32.32
N THR A 397 -11.01 -2.96 -31.11
CA THR A 397 -9.64 -3.21 -30.69
C THR A 397 -9.16 -4.56 -31.24
N LYS A 398 -7.82 -4.77 -31.28
CA LYS A 398 -7.22 -6.07 -31.69
C LYS A 398 -7.81 -7.24 -30.92
N ARG A 399 -8.15 -7.03 -29.63
CA ARG A 399 -8.75 -8.04 -28.74
C ARG A 399 -10.20 -8.35 -29.15
N GLN A 400 -11.00 -7.33 -29.44
CA GLN A 400 -12.36 -7.51 -29.93
C GLN A 400 -12.38 -8.22 -31.29
N GLN A 401 -11.44 -7.88 -32.17
CA GLN A 401 -11.26 -8.56 -33.45
C GLN A 401 -10.93 -10.05 -33.27
N ALA A 402 -10.00 -10.38 -32.35
CA ALA A 402 -9.66 -11.76 -32.05
C ALA A 402 -10.84 -12.55 -31.42
N ALA A 403 -11.64 -11.91 -30.57
CA ALA A 403 -12.84 -12.52 -29.99
C ALA A 403 -13.93 -12.79 -31.05
N PHE A 404 -14.12 -11.87 -32.01
CA PHE A 404 -15.04 -12.04 -33.13
C PHE A 404 -14.60 -13.19 -34.03
N ALA A 405 -13.32 -13.38 -34.27
CA ALA A 405 -12.77 -14.46 -35.10
C ALA A 405 -12.98 -15.88 -34.48
N GLN A 406 -13.40 -15.99 -33.23
CA GLN A 406 -13.68 -17.24 -32.52
C GLN A 406 -15.19 -17.60 -32.46
N LEU A 407 -16.06 -16.79 -33.06
CA LEU A 407 -17.52 -17.02 -33.11
C LEU A 407 -17.93 -18.00 -34.20
#